data_640183a746900674a54b5d6b7169cba6
#
_entry.id   640183a746900674a54b5d6b7169cba6
#
_cell.length_a   1.000
_cell.length_b   1.000
_cell.length_c   1.000
_cell.angle_alpha   90.00
_cell.angle_beta   90.00
_cell.angle_gamma   90.00
#
_symmetry.space_group_name_H-M   'P 1'
#
loop_
_entity.id
_entity.type
_entity.pdbx_description
1 polymer ?
#
loop_
_entity_poly.entity_id
_entity_poly.type
_entity_poly.pdbx_seq_one_letter_code
_entity_poly.pdbx_strand_id
1 'polypeptide(L)'
;MRINATMLTKLRAALAAAVFLTGASVQAQTAGEITMKPGQARAFAAAMLRDGKPALAAQLAHGLLQRDPADASAHFILARAYQQMHRPQEGRRAAAQAFRHARSPLAHFRSSQLAATLAYESARPGLAQLWLRRSWNHAPDEKARDVLKRDYRVLRALNPWSLQARFSVQPSDNVNNGAEDPYFIIDGLPFVGILSGDAQALSGIKMTGDLTLGYRISGSKDRQTRLSGRLYLSRVSLSDAARAQAPDARNSDFAYTRFELSAEHQKSLGKGRGALGYQAGLSHSWLAGADHQNAVRLGLTRQIPLSKGKSLLIATQIERVLPAGHGPALNRAELRMRLSQKTENGGHLSYGQTVDLTDSDSANSRRQRLSAVATYAWPKPVGPARLSLSLGGAVTHYPDYLIGWARVPGGREDRSLFGSVDLVFDALDYAGFVPSLKLHAQKTQSNVSRFETKELSVSLGVVSKF
;
A
#
# COMPACT_ATOMS: atom_id res chain seq x y z
N MET A 1 -36.12 16.63 47.23
CA MET A 1 -37.22 17.62 47.25
C MET A 1 -38.42 17.02 46.53
N ARG A 2 -39.45 16.67 47.28
CA ARG A 2 -40.67 16.03 46.80
C ARG A 2 -41.52 17.05 46.03
N ILE A 3 -42.04 16.68 44.84
CA ILE A 3 -43.16 17.39 44.23
C ILE A 3 -44.20 16.39 43.78
N ASN A 4 -45.38 16.63 44.28
CA ASN A 4 -46.62 15.92 44.31
C ASN A 4 -47.22 15.51 42.96
N ALA A 5 -47.76 14.29 43.01
CA ALA A 5 -48.82 13.77 42.18
C ALA A 5 -50.16 14.49 42.59
N THR A 6 -50.63 15.41 41.76
CA THR A 6 -52.05 15.85 41.81
C THR A 6 -52.34 16.80 40.62
N MET A 7 -52.58 16.21 39.44
CA MET A 7 -53.31 16.90 38.34
C MET A 7 -53.67 15.92 37.22
N LEU A 8 -54.27 14.83 37.59
CA LEU A 8 -54.81 13.84 36.65
C LEU A 8 -56.20 13.39 37.08
N THR A 9 -57.08 14.38 37.25
CA THR A 9 -58.52 14.05 37.44
C THR A 9 -59.31 15.37 37.30
N LYS A 10 -59.59 15.81 36.09
CA LYS A 10 -60.71 16.68 35.73
C LYS A 10 -60.64 17.03 34.24
N LEU A 11 -61.08 16.10 33.40
CA LEU A 11 -61.69 16.36 32.09
C LEU A 11 -62.27 15.05 31.54
N ARG A 12 -63.21 14.47 32.35
CA ARG A 12 -64.19 13.48 31.87
C ARG A 12 -65.52 13.95 32.38
N ALA A 13 -66.23 14.75 31.59
CA ALA A 13 -67.67 14.93 31.58
C ALA A 13 -67.98 16.22 30.81
N ALA A 14 -68.41 16.06 29.60
CA ALA A 14 -69.38 16.88 28.88
C ALA A 14 -69.10 16.80 27.38
N LEU A 15 -69.77 15.93 26.71
CA LEU A 15 -70.61 16.18 25.53
C LEU A 15 -71.08 14.84 24.98
N ALA A 16 -72.12 14.32 25.61
CA ALA A 16 -73.06 13.42 24.95
C ALA A 16 -74.32 14.29 24.72
N ALA A 17 -74.52 14.73 23.50
CA ALA A 17 -75.84 15.07 22.98
C ALA A 17 -75.78 15.41 21.49
N ALA A 18 -76.32 14.52 20.73
CA ALA A 18 -77.17 14.81 19.54
C ALA A 18 -76.63 15.66 18.41
N VAL A 19 -76.29 15.03 17.29
CA VAL A 19 -76.87 15.46 16.00
C VAL A 19 -77.19 14.23 15.17
N PHE A 20 -78.46 14.07 14.94
CA PHE A 20 -79.07 13.16 13.96
C PHE A 20 -78.88 13.69 12.53
N LEU A 21 -78.63 12.80 11.60
CA LEU A 21 -79.04 12.79 10.18
C LEU A 21 -78.55 13.93 9.29
N THR A 22 -77.53 13.67 8.50
CA THR A 22 -77.75 13.62 7.07
C THR A 22 -76.75 12.58 6.49
N GLY A 23 -77.32 11.52 5.92
CA GLY A 23 -76.56 10.52 5.19
C GLY A 23 -76.05 11.15 3.90
N ALA A 24 -74.78 11.57 3.95
CA ALA A 24 -73.92 11.67 2.76
C ALA A 24 -73.05 10.44 2.80
N SER A 25 -73.38 9.44 1.98
CA SER A 25 -72.50 8.34 1.62
C SER A 25 -71.24 8.94 1.02
N VAL A 26 -70.24 9.16 1.87
CA VAL A 26 -68.85 9.31 1.36
C VAL A 26 -68.53 7.97 0.74
N GLN A 27 -68.75 7.85 -0.57
CA GLN A 27 -68.09 6.82 -1.35
C GLN A 27 -66.59 7.05 -1.13
N ALA A 28 -66.00 6.21 -0.30
CA ALA A 28 -64.57 6.03 -0.33
C ALA A 28 -64.23 5.64 -1.80
N GLN A 29 -63.80 6.61 -2.56
CA GLN A 29 -63.13 6.32 -3.79
C GLN A 29 -61.98 5.41 -3.45
N THR A 30 -62.18 4.08 -3.72
CA THR A 30 -61.09 3.17 -3.81
C THR A 30 -60.08 3.77 -4.73
N ALA A 31 -58.97 4.29 -4.18
CA ALA A 31 -57.86 4.76 -4.94
C ALA A 31 -57.53 3.63 -5.93
N GLY A 32 -57.87 3.84 -7.20
CA GLY A 32 -57.66 2.86 -8.24
C GLY A 32 -56.22 2.37 -8.18
N GLU A 33 -56.06 1.09 -8.04
CA GLU A 33 -54.74 0.43 -8.01
C GLU A 33 -54.06 0.71 -9.35
N ILE A 34 -53.13 1.69 -9.38
CA ILE A 34 -52.41 2.08 -10.61
C ILE A 34 -51.32 1.03 -10.85
N THR A 35 -51.66 0.03 -11.66
CA THR A 35 -50.72 -1.02 -12.06
C THR A 35 -49.74 -0.41 -13.09
N MET A 36 -48.48 -0.20 -12.72
CA MET A 36 -47.46 0.30 -13.63
C MET A 36 -46.53 -0.81 -14.11
N LYS A 37 -46.16 -0.77 -15.41
CA LYS A 37 -45.07 -1.62 -15.94
C LYS A 37 -43.74 -1.19 -15.27
N PRO A 38 -42.77 -2.10 -15.03
CA PRO A 38 -41.51 -1.77 -14.32
C PRO A 38 -40.74 -0.59 -14.93
N GLY A 39 -40.75 -0.45 -16.24
CA GLY A 39 -40.13 0.70 -16.94
C GLY A 39 -40.81 2.04 -16.61
N GLN A 40 -42.15 2.07 -16.53
CA GLN A 40 -42.94 3.24 -16.16
C GLN A 40 -42.69 3.61 -14.67
N ALA A 41 -42.69 2.60 -13.79
CA ALA A 41 -42.42 2.81 -12.37
C ALA A 41 -41.01 3.37 -12.12
N ARG A 42 -39.97 2.89 -12.87
CA ARG A 42 -38.61 3.49 -12.81
C ARG A 42 -38.58 4.94 -13.29
N ALA A 43 -39.26 5.23 -14.43
CA ALA A 43 -39.35 6.59 -14.96
C ALA A 43 -40.07 7.53 -13.98
N PHE A 44 -41.16 7.09 -13.39
CA PHE A 44 -41.93 7.84 -12.39
C PHE A 44 -41.13 8.07 -11.11
N ALA A 45 -40.46 7.07 -10.58
CA ALA A 45 -39.59 7.22 -9.42
C ALA A 45 -38.42 8.18 -9.68
N ALA A 46 -37.84 8.18 -10.89
CA ALA A 46 -36.82 9.14 -11.30
C ALA A 46 -37.38 10.58 -11.43
N ALA A 47 -38.65 10.74 -11.85
CA ALA A 47 -39.34 12.02 -11.85
C ALA A 47 -39.54 12.54 -10.42
N MET A 48 -39.98 11.70 -9.50
CA MET A 48 -40.14 12.07 -8.08
C MET A 48 -38.84 12.57 -7.44
N LEU A 49 -37.68 12.01 -7.85
CA LEU A 49 -36.37 12.53 -7.41
C LEU A 49 -36.09 13.94 -7.94
N ARG A 50 -36.47 14.24 -9.20
CA ARG A 50 -36.30 15.58 -9.78
C ARG A 50 -37.20 16.60 -9.13
N ASP A 51 -38.43 16.19 -8.75
CA ASP A 51 -39.43 17.00 -8.11
C ASP A 51 -39.20 17.19 -6.59
N GLY A 52 -38.06 16.68 -6.07
CA GLY A 52 -37.74 16.83 -4.64
C GLY A 52 -38.61 15.99 -3.70
N LYS A 53 -39.17 14.89 -4.18
CA LYS A 53 -40.00 13.92 -3.42
C LYS A 53 -39.26 12.59 -3.21
N PRO A 54 -38.11 12.56 -2.49
CA PRO A 54 -37.26 11.36 -2.39
C PRO A 54 -37.93 10.23 -1.62
N ALA A 55 -38.83 10.51 -0.68
CA ALA A 55 -39.56 9.48 0.06
C ALA A 55 -40.43 8.61 -0.86
N LEU A 56 -41.19 9.26 -1.77
CA LEU A 56 -42.02 8.55 -2.76
C LEU A 56 -41.14 7.77 -3.76
N ALA A 57 -40.04 8.35 -4.18
CA ALA A 57 -39.09 7.65 -5.06
C ALA A 57 -38.51 6.39 -4.38
N ALA A 58 -38.20 6.46 -3.07
CA ALA A 58 -37.72 5.31 -2.30
C ALA A 58 -38.79 4.22 -2.17
N GLN A 59 -40.05 4.58 -1.91
CA GLN A 59 -41.17 3.61 -1.86
C GLN A 59 -41.35 2.88 -3.19
N LEU A 60 -41.36 3.62 -4.30
CA LEU A 60 -41.46 3.02 -5.64
C LEU A 60 -40.26 2.11 -5.95
N ALA A 61 -39.06 2.54 -5.57
CA ALA A 61 -37.85 1.71 -5.72
C ALA A 61 -37.93 0.42 -4.89
N HIS A 62 -38.44 0.48 -3.67
CA HIS A 62 -38.67 -0.70 -2.85
C HIS A 62 -39.68 -1.67 -3.48
N GLY A 63 -40.80 -1.15 -4.03
CA GLY A 63 -41.78 -1.98 -4.76
C GLY A 63 -41.15 -2.67 -5.99
N LEU A 64 -40.29 -1.96 -6.75
CA LEU A 64 -39.54 -2.56 -7.84
C LEU A 64 -38.58 -3.67 -7.37
N LEU A 65 -37.91 -3.47 -6.24
CA LEU A 65 -36.96 -4.43 -5.65
C LEU A 65 -37.66 -5.64 -5.01
N GLN A 66 -38.90 -5.51 -4.54
CA GLN A 66 -39.70 -6.66 -4.12
C GLN A 66 -40.00 -7.60 -5.28
N ARG A 67 -40.22 -7.04 -6.48
CA ARG A 67 -40.45 -7.81 -7.70
C ARG A 67 -39.17 -8.39 -8.30
N ASP A 68 -38.09 -7.56 -8.38
CA ASP A 68 -36.77 -7.94 -8.89
C ASP A 68 -35.67 -7.39 -7.99
N PRO A 69 -35.17 -8.22 -7.06
CA PRO A 69 -34.07 -7.81 -6.16
C PRO A 69 -32.75 -7.46 -6.87
N ALA A 70 -32.61 -7.84 -8.16
CA ALA A 70 -31.43 -7.58 -8.99
C ALA A 70 -31.60 -6.34 -9.88
N ASP A 71 -32.68 -5.56 -9.74
CA ASP A 71 -32.90 -4.34 -10.53
C ASP A 71 -31.87 -3.24 -10.17
N ALA A 72 -30.81 -3.15 -10.95
CA ALA A 72 -29.77 -2.16 -10.78
C ALA A 72 -30.28 -0.71 -10.83
N SER A 73 -31.31 -0.44 -11.66
CA SER A 73 -31.89 0.90 -11.81
C SER A 73 -32.71 1.29 -10.57
N ALA A 74 -33.46 0.34 -10.02
CA ALA A 74 -34.20 0.56 -8.77
C ALA A 74 -33.25 0.80 -7.59
N HIS A 75 -32.18 0.03 -7.47
CA HIS A 75 -31.13 0.27 -6.48
C HIS A 75 -30.46 1.65 -6.64
N PHE A 76 -30.21 2.09 -7.89
CA PHE A 76 -29.64 3.41 -8.16
C PHE A 76 -30.61 4.53 -7.76
N ILE A 77 -31.91 4.42 -8.09
CA ILE A 77 -32.94 5.37 -7.68
C ILE A 77 -33.03 5.42 -6.15
N LEU A 78 -33.04 4.28 -5.48
CA LEU A 78 -33.07 4.18 -4.03
C LEU A 78 -31.84 4.85 -3.39
N ALA A 79 -30.65 4.67 -3.98
CA ALA A 79 -29.43 5.33 -3.52
C ALA A 79 -29.52 6.85 -3.62
N ARG A 80 -30.05 7.37 -4.73
CA ARG A 80 -30.28 8.82 -4.92
C ARG A 80 -31.35 9.37 -3.98
N ALA A 81 -32.42 8.59 -3.74
CA ALA A 81 -33.46 8.97 -2.78
C ALA A 81 -32.87 9.11 -1.37
N TYR A 82 -32.10 8.13 -0.92
CA TYR A 82 -31.42 8.20 0.38
C TYR A 82 -30.39 9.35 0.45
N GLN A 83 -29.71 9.68 -0.66
CA GLN A 83 -28.84 10.86 -0.69
C GLN A 83 -29.63 12.15 -0.41
N GLN A 84 -30.75 12.37 -1.11
CA GLN A 84 -31.59 13.55 -0.90
C GLN A 84 -32.25 13.60 0.48
N MET A 85 -32.50 12.45 1.10
CA MET A 85 -33.00 12.33 2.47
C MET A 85 -31.90 12.46 3.55
N HIS A 86 -30.66 12.80 3.18
CA HIS A 86 -29.51 12.89 4.08
C HIS A 86 -29.22 11.56 4.83
N ARG A 87 -29.48 10.43 4.19
CA ARG A 87 -29.23 9.08 4.70
C ARG A 87 -28.09 8.38 3.91
N PRO A 88 -26.86 8.92 3.99
CA PRO A 88 -25.77 8.49 3.08
C PRO A 88 -25.31 7.06 3.32
N GLN A 89 -25.50 6.49 4.51
CA GLN A 89 -25.10 5.11 4.79
C GLN A 89 -25.98 4.09 4.06
N GLU A 90 -27.29 4.29 4.08
CA GLU A 90 -28.25 3.44 3.35
C GLU A 90 -28.11 3.65 1.86
N GLY A 91 -28.00 4.91 1.43
CA GLY A 91 -27.75 5.25 0.03
C GLY A 91 -26.52 4.57 -0.53
N ARG A 92 -25.43 4.53 0.22
CA ARG A 92 -24.20 3.84 -0.17
C ARG A 92 -24.40 2.33 -0.34
N ARG A 93 -25.18 1.70 0.57
CA ARG A 93 -25.51 0.26 0.45
C ARG A 93 -26.32 0.00 -0.82
N ALA A 94 -27.32 0.83 -1.10
CA ALA A 94 -28.12 0.76 -2.32
C ALA A 94 -27.25 1.00 -3.58
N ALA A 95 -26.34 2.01 -3.57
CA ALA A 95 -25.42 2.25 -4.69
C ALA A 95 -24.47 1.08 -4.93
N ALA A 96 -24.04 0.38 -3.87
CA ALA A 96 -23.21 -0.82 -3.97
C ALA A 96 -23.98 -1.99 -4.63
N GLN A 97 -25.28 -2.14 -4.34
CA GLN A 97 -26.13 -3.13 -5.02
C GLN A 97 -26.38 -2.71 -6.48
N ALA A 98 -26.62 -1.42 -6.73
CA ALA A 98 -26.73 -0.93 -8.11
C ALA A 98 -25.47 -1.25 -8.95
N PHE A 99 -24.28 -1.10 -8.36
CA PHE A 99 -23.01 -1.49 -8.99
C PHE A 99 -22.91 -2.99 -9.22
N ARG A 100 -23.29 -3.81 -8.24
CA ARG A 100 -23.23 -5.28 -8.34
C ARG A 100 -24.10 -5.83 -9.46
N HIS A 101 -25.29 -5.26 -9.64
CA HIS A 101 -26.27 -5.71 -10.62
C HIS A 101 -26.24 -4.93 -11.96
N ALA A 102 -25.32 -3.96 -12.08
CA ALA A 102 -25.15 -3.20 -13.32
C ALA A 102 -24.71 -4.13 -14.47
N ARG A 103 -25.25 -3.87 -15.67
CA ARG A 103 -24.95 -4.65 -16.89
C ARG A 103 -24.19 -3.87 -17.96
N SER A 104 -24.03 -2.56 -17.78
CA SER A 104 -23.29 -1.71 -18.73
C SER A 104 -22.15 -0.96 -18.04
N PRO A 105 -21.05 -0.66 -18.76
CA PRO A 105 -19.95 0.14 -18.21
C PRO A 105 -20.42 1.48 -17.64
N LEU A 106 -21.35 2.15 -18.28
CA LEU A 106 -21.89 3.43 -17.82
C LEU A 106 -22.70 3.27 -16.52
N ALA A 107 -23.45 2.18 -16.35
CA ALA A 107 -24.17 1.91 -15.11
C ALA A 107 -23.19 1.61 -13.94
N HIS A 108 -22.14 0.84 -14.19
CA HIS A 108 -21.07 0.63 -13.23
C HIS A 108 -20.39 1.95 -12.84
N PHE A 109 -20.07 2.78 -13.82
CA PHE A 109 -19.45 4.09 -13.60
C PHE A 109 -20.33 4.98 -12.71
N ARG A 110 -21.60 5.18 -13.07
CA ARG A 110 -22.55 6.03 -12.34
C ARG A 110 -22.78 5.55 -10.91
N SER A 111 -22.99 4.25 -10.72
CA SER A 111 -23.25 3.67 -9.40
C SER A 111 -22.02 3.69 -8.50
N SER A 112 -20.82 3.45 -9.03
CA SER A 112 -19.58 3.58 -8.26
C SER A 112 -19.25 5.01 -7.87
N GLN A 113 -19.51 6.00 -8.74
CA GLN A 113 -19.38 7.42 -8.38
C GLN A 113 -20.35 7.82 -7.27
N LEU A 114 -21.64 7.40 -7.39
CA LEU A 114 -22.63 7.68 -6.35
C LEU A 114 -22.22 7.00 -5.02
N ALA A 115 -21.73 5.78 -5.05
CA ALA A 115 -21.22 5.09 -3.87
C ALA A 115 -20.02 5.80 -3.26
N ALA A 116 -19.13 6.40 -4.08
CA ALA A 116 -18.01 7.22 -3.62
C ALA A 116 -18.47 8.49 -2.91
N THR A 117 -19.40 9.22 -3.51
CA THR A 117 -20.00 10.43 -2.93
C THR A 117 -20.65 10.12 -1.58
N LEU A 118 -21.49 9.09 -1.53
CA LEU A 118 -22.20 8.69 -0.30
C LEU A 118 -21.25 8.12 0.78
N ALA A 119 -20.14 7.50 0.38
CA ALA A 119 -19.09 7.11 1.32
C ALA A 119 -18.39 8.32 1.93
N TYR A 120 -18.15 9.37 1.12
CA TYR A 120 -17.59 10.62 1.61
C TYR A 120 -18.55 11.36 2.54
N GLU A 121 -19.83 11.49 2.16
CA GLU A 121 -20.88 12.06 3.00
C GLU A 121 -21.09 11.31 4.33
N SER A 122 -20.75 9.99 4.36
CA SER A 122 -20.74 9.16 5.56
C SER A 122 -19.46 9.28 6.40
N ALA A 123 -18.58 10.27 6.13
CA ALA A 123 -17.27 10.44 6.77
C ALA A 123 -16.34 9.22 6.62
N ARG A 124 -16.42 8.49 5.51
CA ARG A 124 -15.60 7.31 5.20
C ARG A 124 -14.70 7.56 3.95
N PRO A 125 -13.71 8.46 4.03
CA PRO A 125 -12.90 8.85 2.87
C PRO A 125 -12.11 7.68 2.26
N GLY A 126 -11.66 6.72 3.07
CA GLY A 126 -10.98 5.52 2.56
C GLY A 126 -11.89 4.65 1.69
N LEU A 127 -13.15 4.50 2.08
CA LEU A 127 -14.14 3.77 1.28
C LEU A 127 -14.53 4.54 0.01
N ALA A 128 -14.62 5.89 0.09
CA ALA A 128 -14.83 6.73 -1.07
C ALA A 128 -13.70 6.57 -2.10
N GLN A 129 -12.45 6.53 -1.65
CA GLN A 129 -11.28 6.26 -2.52
C GLN A 129 -11.38 4.89 -3.21
N LEU A 130 -11.82 3.85 -2.48
CA LEU A 130 -12.02 2.51 -3.05
C LEU A 130 -13.09 2.53 -4.17
N TRP A 131 -14.19 3.24 -3.98
CA TRP A 131 -15.24 3.39 -4.98
C TRP A 131 -14.79 4.20 -6.20
N LEU A 132 -13.97 5.26 -6.02
CA LEU A 132 -13.37 5.98 -7.15
C LEU A 132 -12.42 5.09 -7.97
N ARG A 133 -11.64 4.22 -7.31
CA ARG A 133 -10.80 3.23 -8.02
C ARG A 133 -11.64 2.25 -8.85
N ARG A 134 -12.77 1.77 -8.30
CA ARG A 134 -13.70 0.93 -9.08
C ARG A 134 -14.32 1.66 -10.26
N SER A 135 -14.65 2.95 -10.06
CA SER A 135 -15.17 3.82 -11.12
C SER A 135 -14.19 4.00 -12.28
N TRP A 136 -12.88 3.99 -11.98
CA TRP A 136 -11.81 4.17 -12.97
C TRP A 136 -11.88 3.17 -14.12
N ASN A 137 -12.15 1.89 -13.83
CA ASN A 137 -12.23 0.83 -14.85
C ASN A 137 -13.42 0.97 -15.81
N HIS A 138 -14.40 1.77 -15.44
CA HIS A 138 -15.64 1.98 -16.20
C HIS A 138 -15.78 3.42 -16.69
N ALA A 139 -14.73 4.24 -16.55
CA ALA A 139 -14.74 5.62 -17.01
C ALA A 139 -14.94 5.69 -18.52
N PRO A 140 -15.95 6.46 -19.02
CA PRO A 140 -16.29 6.47 -20.43
C PRO A 140 -15.22 7.10 -21.32
N ASP A 141 -14.45 8.05 -20.79
CA ASP A 141 -13.44 8.79 -21.52
C ASP A 141 -12.30 9.30 -20.60
N GLU A 142 -11.29 9.92 -21.20
CA GLU A 142 -10.14 10.47 -20.46
C GLU A 142 -10.52 11.68 -19.60
N LYS A 143 -11.54 12.46 -19.99
CA LYS A 143 -12.02 13.59 -19.16
C LYS A 143 -12.61 13.08 -17.84
N ALA A 144 -13.40 12.00 -17.90
CA ALA A 144 -13.94 11.34 -16.70
C ALA A 144 -12.80 10.82 -15.80
N ARG A 145 -11.75 10.23 -16.40
CA ARG A 145 -10.56 9.79 -15.65
C ARG A 145 -9.82 10.94 -14.98
N ASP A 146 -9.69 12.09 -15.64
CA ASP A 146 -9.03 13.27 -15.04
C ASP A 146 -9.85 13.85 -13.88
N VAL A 147 -11.17 13.80 -13.94
CA VAL A 147 -12.03 14.13 -12.80
C VAL A 147 -11.79 13.17 -11.64
N LEU A 148 -11.83 11.86 -11.90
CA LEU A 148 -11.56 10.84 -10.88
C LEU A 148 -10.19 11.01 -10.22
N LYS A 149 -9.13 11.34 -11.00
CA LYS A 149 -7.79 11.65 -10.46
C LYS A 149 -7.81 12.83 -9.50
N ARG A 150 -8.54 13.91 -9.84
CA ARG A 150 -8.67 15.08 -8.98
C ARG A 150 -9.39 14.74 -7.69
N ASP A 151 -10.56 14.11 -7.80
CA ASP A 151 -11.38 13.74 -6.66
C ASP A 151 -10.64 12.78 -5.73
N TYR A 152 -9.92 11.81 -6.30
CA TYR A 152 -9.07 10.89 -5.54
C TYR A 152 -7.98 11.63 -4.76
N ARG A 153 -7.29 12.62 -5.37
CA ARG A 153 -6.28 13.42 -4.67
C ARG A 153 -6.87 14.22 -3.50
N VAL A 154 -8.06 14.79 -3.69
CA VAL A 154 -8.77 15.50 -2.61
C VAL A 154 -9.09 14.54 -1.47
N LEU A 155 -9.71 13.40 -1.78
CA LEU A 155 -10.02 12.39 -0.76
C LEU A 155 -8.76 11.84 -0.08
N ARG A 156 -7.65 11.71 -0.83
CA ARG A 156 -6.37 11.28 -0.28
C ARG A 156 -5.80 12.29 0.71
N ALA A 157 -5.96 13.58 0.43
CA ALA A 157 -5.53 14.63 1.35
C ALA A 157 -6.39 14.68 2.62
N LEU A 158 -7.68 14.39 2.52
CA LEU A 158 -8.62 14.37 3.65
C LEU A 158 -8.49 13.09 4.49
N ASN A 159 -8.20 11.94 3.86
CA ASN A 159 -8.09 10.67 4.55
C ASN A 159 -6.84 10.63 5.46
N PRO A 160 -7.00 10.47 6.79
CA PRO A 160 -5.85 10.32 7.67
C PRO A 160 -5.15 8.96 7.50
N TRP A 161 -5.87 7.94 7.04
CA TRP A 161 -5.33 6.60 6.82
C TRP A 161 -4.61 6.49 5.49
N SER A 162 -3.54 5.74 5.48
CA SER A 162 -2.81 5.35 4.27
C SER A 162 -2.45 3.87 4.32
N LEU A 163 -2.74 3.15 3.25
CA LEU A 163 -2.37 1.76 3.07
C LEU A 163 -1.47 1.64 1.85
N GLN A 164 -0.30 1.04 2.03
CA GLN A 164 0.60 0.64 0.96
C GLN A 164 0.80 -0.87 1.05
N ALA A 165 0.57 -1.56 -0.05
CA ALA A 165 0.79 -2.99 -0.15
C ALA A 165 1.63 -3.27 -1.41
N ARG A 166 2.65 -4.10 -1.26
CA ARG A 166 3.48 -4.60 -2.35
C ARG A 166 3.61 -6.10 -2.18
N PHE A 167 3.42 -6.81 -3.25
CA PHE A 167 3.63 -8.25 -3.30
C PHE A 167 4.51 -8.54 -4.49
N SER A 168 5.46 -9.46 -4.32
CA SER A 168 6.24 -9.97 -5.43
C SER A 168 6.46 -11.46 -5.32
N VAL A 169 6.53 -12.10 -6.48
CA VAL A 169 6.96 -13.48 -6.67
C VAL A 169 8.19 -13.43 -7.56
N GLN A 170 9.28 -14.03 -7.12
CA GLN A 170 10.61 -13.88 -7.70
C GLN A 170 11.27 -15.25 -7.83
N PRO A 171 11.20 -15.91 -9.00
CA PRO A 171 12.16 -16.96 -9.33
C PRO A 171 13.59 -16.44 -9.27
N SER A 172 14.47 -17.16 -8.62
CA SER A 172 15.88 -16.80 -8.43
C SER A 172 16.74 -18.07 -8.43
N ASP A 173 17.93 -17.95 -8.94
CA ASP A 173 18.98 -18.99 -8.86
C ASP A 173 19.70 -18.98 -7.50
N ASN A 174 19.48 -17.95 -6.67
CA ASN A 174 20.10 -17.80 -5.37
C ASN A 174 19.13 -17.16 -4.34
N VAL A 175 18.20 -17.97 -3.81
CA VAL A 175 17.18 -17.48 -2.84
C VAL A 175 17.72 -17.36 -1.41
N ASN A 176 18.85 -17.99 -1.10
CA ASN A 176 19.51 -18.01 0.21
C ASN A 176 20.71 -17.06 0.30
N ASN A 177 21.08 -16.39 -0.79
CA ASN A 177 22.30 -15.59 -0.91
C ASN A 177 23.56 -16.42 -0.58
N GLY A 178 23.57 -17.67 -1.05
CA GLY A 178 24.67 -18.61 -0.90
C GLY A 178 25.83 -18.33 -1.86
N ALA A 179 26.95 -19.02 -1.64
CA ALA A 179 28.14 -18.89 -2.47
C ALA A 179 27.91 -19.35 -3.90
N GLU A 180 28.58 -18.72 -4.88
CA GLU A 180 28.56 -19.12 -6.29
C GLU A 180 29.35 -20.43 -6.50
N ASP A 181 30.45 -20.58 -5.77
CA ASP A 181 31.37 -21.73 -5.90
C ASP A 181 31.30 -22.66 -4.65
N PRO A 182 31.38 -24.00 -4.78
CA PRO A 182 31.40 -24.90 -3.66
C PRO A 182 32.69 -24.86 -2.85
N TYR A 183 33.78 -24.31 -3.39
CA TYR A 183 35.04 -24.21 -2.69
C TYR A 183 35.11 -23.04 -1.73
N PHE A 184 35.62 -23.29 -0.54
CA PHE A 184 35.84 -22.29 0.48
C PHE A 184 37.33 -21.90 0.48
N ILE A 185 37.65 -20.79 -0.17
CA ILE A 185 38.99 -20.24 -0.32
C ILE A 185 39.06 -18.91 0.40
N ILE A 186 40.19 -18.64 1.07
CA ILE A 186 40.46 -17.37 1.71
C ILE A 186 41.78 -16.88 1.13
N ASP A 187 41.76 -15.70 0.52
CA ASP A 187 42.96 -15.11 -0.06
C ASP A 187 44.02 -14.90 1.00
N GLY A 188 45.25 -15.39 0.68
CA GLY A 188 46.38 -15.28 1.58
C GLY A 188 46.50 -16.42 2.64
N LEU A 189 45.58 -17.40 2.64
CA LEU A 189 45.67 -18.58 3.50
C LEU A 189 45.80 -19.88 2.68
N PRO A 190 46.67 -20.82 3.07
CA PRO A 190 47.01 -21.97 2.24
C PRO A 190 46.08 -23.17 2.46
N PHE A 191 44.78 -22.95 2.63
CA PHE A 191 43.83 -24.07 2.77
C PHE A 191 42.58 -23.85 1.92
N VAL A 192 42.00 -24.92 1.44
CA VAL A 192 40.77 -24.96 0.69
C VAL A 192 39.78 -25.88 1.43
N GLY A 193 38.59 -25.36 1.71
CA GLY A 193 37.49 -26.15 2.24
C GLY A 193 36.43 -26.43 1.18
N ILE A 194 35.43 -27.21 1.52
CA ILE A 194 34.22 -27.46 0.72
C ILE A 194 33.05 -26.95 1.52
N LEU A 195 32.21 -26.10 0.91
CA LEU A 195 30.99 -25.58 1.51
C LEU A 195 29.91 -26.67 1.50
N SER A 196 29.13 -26.71 2.58
CA SER A 196 27.91 -27.52 2.62
C SER A 196 26.90 -27.05 1.56
N GLY A 197 26.01 -27.92 1.13
CA GLY A 197 25.04 -27.62 0.07
C GLY A 197 24.15 -26.43 0.39
N ASP A 198 23.80 -26.23 1.66
CA ASP A 198 22.99 -25.10 2.13
C ASP A 198 23.76 -23.76 2.21
N ALA A 199 25.08 -23.79 2.24
CA ALA A 199 25.93 -22.59 2.16
C ALA A 199 26.18 -22.13 0.71
N GLN A 200 25.92 -22.98 -0.26
CA GLN A 200 25.97 -22.69 -1.70
C GLN A 200 24.65 -22.04 -2.17
N ALA A 201 24.66 -21.45 -3.37
CA ALA A 201 23.47 -20.85 -3.95
C ALA A 201 22.36 -21.89 -4.17
N LEU A 202 21.19 -21.64 -3.62
CA LEU A 202 20.01 -22.50 -3.77
C LEU A 202 19.00 -21.81 -4.68
N SER A 203 18.55 -22.52 -5.70
CA SER A 203 17.52 -22.03 -6.60
C SER A 203 16.12 -22.23 -6.02
N GLY A 204 15.17 -21.36 -6.43
CA GLY A 204 13.80 -21.46 -5.95
C GLY A 204 12.95 -20.24 -6.30
N ILE A 205 11.84 -20.13 -5.58
CA ILE A 205 10.92 -18.99 -5.69
C ILE A 205 10.89 -18.25 -4.36
N LYS A 206 11.21 -16.96 -4.40
CA LYS A 206 11.07 -16.05 -3.26
C LYS A 206 9.80 -15.25 -3.39
N MET A 207 8.96 -15.29 -2.37
CA MET A 207 7.73 -14.53 -2.27
C MET A 207 7.90 -13.47 -1.20
N THR A 208 7.58 -12.20 -1.52
CA THR A 208 7.64 -11.12 -0.55
C THR A 208 6.31 -10.41 -0.42
N GLY A 209 5.96 -10.01 0.80
CA GLY A 209 4.85 -9.13 1.12
C GLY A 209 5.34 -7.97 1.97
N ASP A 210 4.97 -6.75 1.60
CA ASP A 210 5.30 -5.52 2.34
C ASP A 210 4.03 -4.70 2.50
N LEU A 211 3.51 -4.64 3.71
CA LEU A 211 2.28 -3.96 4.05
C LEU A 211 2.59 -2.83 5.03
N THR A 212 2.27 -1.59 4.66
CA THR A 212 2.42 -0.43 5.55
C THR A 212 1.07 0.25 5.74
N LEU A 213 0.60 0.30 6.98
CA LEU A 213 -0.56 1.05 7.41
C LEU A 213 -0.08 2.31 8.14
N GLY A 214 -0.48 3.48 7.67
CA GLY A 214 -0.13 4.76 8.27
C GLY A 214 -1.37 5.54 8.72
N TYR A 215 -1.25 6.26 9.80
CA TYR A 215 -2.27 7.17 10.31
C TYR A 215 -1.68 8.55 10.57
N ARG A 216 -2.26 9.58 9.93
CA ARG A 216 -1.89 10.97 10.14
C ARG A 216 -2.58 11.50 11.40
N ILE A 217 -1.80 11.68 12.47
CA ILE A 217 -2.27 12.20 13.76
C ILE A 217 -2.61 13.70 13.62
N SER A 218 -1.71 14.44 12.99
CA SER A 218 -1.86 15.87 12.76
C SER A 218 -1.30 16.27 11.42
N GLY A 219 -1.86 17.32 10.82
CA GLY A 219 -1.35 17.84 9.56
C GLY A 219 -1.87 19.24 9.27
N SER A 220 -0.96 20.08 8.81
CA SER A 220 -1.25 21.39 8.22
C SER A 220 -0.50 21.49 6.89
N LYS A 221 -0.57 22.66 6.22
CA LYS A 221 0.21 22.91 4.99
C LYS A 221 1.71 22.78 5.19
N ASP A 222 2.20 23.05 6.41
CA ASP A 222 3.63 23.16 6.69
C ASP A 222 4.19 22.04 7.57
N ARG A 223 3.35 21.24 8.21
CA ARG A 223 3.79 20.15 9.09
C ARG A 223 2.81 19.00 9.09
N GLN A 224 3.34 17.80 9.25
CA GLN A 224 2.56 16.57 9.33
C GLN A 224 3.23 15.59 10.28
N THR A 225 2.42 14.97 11.16
CA THR A 225 2.86 13.85 12.01
C THR A 225 2.08 12.61 11.60
N ARG A 226 2.79 11.50 11.41
CA ARG A 226 2.23 10.21 11.02
C ARG A 226 2.76 9.11 11.93
N LEU A 227 1.89 8.19 12.32
CA LEU A 227 2.27 6.86 12.83
C LEU A 227 2.13 5.84 11.72
N SER A 228 3.02 4.85 11.71
CA SER A 228 2.97 3.78 10.72
C SER A 228 3.32 2.44 11.37
N GLY A 229 2.55 1.40 11.00
CA GLY A 229 2.88 0.01 11.24
C GLY A 229 3.24 -0.66 9.92
N ARG A 230 4.37 -1.36 9.86
CA ARG A 230 4.83 -2.09 8.67
C ARG A 230 5.02 -3.55 9.00
N LEU A 231 4.48 -4.41 8.16
CA LEU A 231 4.71 -5.85 8.18
C LEU A 231 5.42 -6.25 6.89
N TYR A 232 6.62 -6.79 7.03
CA TYR A 232 7.38 -7.36 5.92
C TYR A 232 7.49 -8.87 6.10
N LEU A 233 7.20 -9.61 5.04
CA LEU A 233 7.25 -11.07 4.97
C LEU A 233 8.14 -11.48 3.79
N SER A 234 9.02 -12.46 4.01
CA SER A 234 9.74 -13.17 2.96
C SER A 234 9.58 -14.67 3.18
N ARG A 235 9.21 -15.38 2.13
CA ARG A 235 9.04 -16.83 2.13
C ARG A 235 9.74 -17.38 0.91
N VAL A 236 10.31 -18.57 1.05
CA VAL A 236 11.04 -19.26 -0.01
C VAL A 236 10.40 -20.62 -0.27
N SER A 237 10.35 -21.00 -1.52
CA SER A 237 10.06 -22.37 -1.96
C SER A 237 11.27 -22.85 -2.76
N LEU A 238 12.02 -23.77 -2.20
CA LEU A 238 13.21 -24.38 -2.85
C LEU A 238 12.78 -25.20 -4.06
N SER A 239 13.59 -25.17 -5.12
CA SER A 239 13.44 -26.05 -6.28
C SER A 239 13.83 -27.50 -5.94
N ASP A 240 13.51 -28.46 -6.79
CA ASP A 240 13.91 -29.85 -6.61
C ASP A 240 15.44 -30.00 -6.69
N ALA A 241 16.10 -29.22 -7.55
CA ALA A 241 17.57 -29.19 -7.61
C ALA A 241 18.19 -28.68 -6.30
N ALA A 242 17.64 -27.62 -5.71
CA ALA A 242 18.11 -27.10 -4.43
C ALA A 242 17.88 -28.08 -3.28
N ARG A 243 16.76 -28.82 -3.28
CA ARG A 243 16.51 -29.90 -2.29
C ARG A 243 17.45 -31.07 -2.45
N ALA A 244 17.83 -31.43 -3.67
CA ALA A 244 18.82 -32.46 -3.92
C ALA A 244 20.23 -32.04 -3.46
N GLN A 245 20.57 -30.75 -3.64
CA GLN A 245 21.85 -30.15 -3.21
C GLN A 245 21.96 -30.03 -1.68
N ALA A 246 20.86 -29.67 -1.02
CA ALA A 246 20.77 -29.45 0.42
C ALA A 246 19.54 -30.17 1.01
N PRO A 247 19.62 -31.52 1.22
CA PRO A 247 18.47 -32.34 1.63
C PRO A 247 17.87 -31.94 2.98
N ASP A 248 18.68 -31.40 3.89
CA ASP A 248 18.26 -31.00 5.23
C ASP A 248 17.66 -29.59 5.25
N ALA A 249 17.85 -28.78 4.20
CA ALA A 249 17.33 -27.43 4.11
C ALA A 249 15.82 -27.42 3.89
N ARG A 250 15.10 -26.67 4.71
CA ARG A 250 13.65 -26.52 4.64
C ARG A 250 13.28 -25.12 4.18
N ASN A 251 12.16 -24.97 3.50
CA ASN A 251 11.63 -23.66 3.10
C ASN A 251 11.46 -22.70 4.29
N SER A 252 11.12 -23.24 5.47
CA SER A 252 10.96 -22.48 6.72
C SER A 252 12.25 -21.84 7.20
N ASP A 253 13.43 -22.40 6.91
CA ASP A 253 14.72 -21.92 7.40
C ASP A 253 15.07 -20.55 6.81
N PHE A 254 14.51 -20.24 5.64
CA PHE A 254 14.64 -18.95 4.93
C PHE A 254 13.44 -18.02 5.16
N ALA A 255 12.50 -18.39 6.05
CA ALA A 255 11.33 -17.58 6.34
C ALA A 255 11.72 -16.39 7.21
N TYR A 256 11.50 -15.18 6.72
CA TYR A 256 11.76 -13.94 7.46
C TYR A 256 10.48 -13.15 7.63
N THR A 257 10.25 -12.64 8.83
CA THR A 257 9.15 -11.74 9.17
C THR A 257 9.71 -10.56 9.95
N ARG A 258 9.27 -9.34 9.64
CA ARG A 258 9.59 -8.14 10.43
C ARG A 258 8.35 -7.29 10.63
N PHE A 259 8.09 -6.92 11.86
CA PHE A 259 7.12 -5.91 12.23
C PHE A 259 7.83 -4.65 12.69
N GLU A 260 7.35 -3.48 12.25
CA GLU A 260 7.92 -2.19 12.62
C GLU A 260 6.80 -1.20 12.96
N LEU A 261 6.95 -0.47 14.05
CA LEU A 261 6.16 0.69 14.41
C LEU A 261 7.05 1.92 14.28
N SER A 262 6.57 2.98 13.64
CA SER A 262 7.32 4.22 13.48
C SER A 262 6.44 5.46 13.61
N ALA A 263 7.02 6.51 14.14
CA ALA A 263 6.48 7.87 14.14
C ALA A 263 7.37 8.74 13.27
N GLU A 264 6.74 9.50 12.38
CA GLU A 264 7.41 10.44 11.48
C GLU A 264 6.80 11.83 11.65
N HIS A 265 7.65 12.85 11.79
CA HIS A 265 7.24 14.25 11.76
C HIS A 265 7.96 14.96 10.63
N GLN A 266 7.21 15.57 9.72
CA GLN A 266 7.75 16.33 8.60
C GLN A 266 7.32 17.80 8.74
N LYS A 267 8.27 18.72 8.52
CA LYS A 267 8.05 20.16 8.57
C LYS A 267 8.59 20.80 7.29
N SER A 268 7.75 21.59 6.61
CA SER A 268 8.17 22.49 5.53
C SER A 268 8.99 23.65 6.12
N LEU A 269 10.07 24.01 5.46
CA LEU A 269 10.90 25.15 5.86
C LEU A 269 10.54 26.44 5.10
N GLY A 270 9.43 26.40 4.34
CA GLY A 270 8.94 27.50 3.53
C GLY A 270 9.35 27.41 2.07
N LYS A 271 8.87 28.36 1.27
CA LYS A 271 9.07 28.39 -0.19
C LYS A 271 10.55 28.34 -0.56
N GLY A 272 10.92 27.37 -1.41
CA GLY A 272 12.31 27.22 -1.90
C GLY A 272 13.29 26.60 -0.90
N ARG A 273 12.92 26.41 0.38
CA ARG A 273 13.82 25.86 1.41
C ARG A 273 13.62 24.36 1.67
N GLY A 274 12.57 23.74 1.08
CA GLY A 274 12.30 22.32 1.19
C GLY A 274 11.72 21.89 2.53
N ALA A 275 12.06 20.67 2.99
CA ALA A 275 11.47 20.08 4.18
C ALA A 275 12.51 19.41 5.08
N LEU A 276 12.17 19.30 6.35
CA LEU A 276 12.91 18.58 7.39
C LEU A 276 11.99 17.50 7.96
N GLY A 277 12.49 16.28 8.13
CA GLY A 277 11.77 15.15 8.68
C GLY A 277 12.53 14.51 9.84
N TYR A 278 11.81 14.05 10.84
CA TYR A 278 12.31 13.28 11.98
C TYR A 278 11.56 11.96 12.02
N GLN A 279 12.25 10.88 12.32
CA GLN A 279 11.67 9.55 12.44
C GLN A 279 12.17 8.86 13.68
N ALA A 280 11.27 8.17 14.38
CA ALA A 280 11.61 7.20 15.43
C ALA A 280 10.87 5.91 15.16
N GLY A 281 11.49 4.76 15.39
CA GLY A 281 10.89 3.47 15.11
C GLY A 281 11.41 2.37 16.02
N LEU A 282 10.54 1.38 16.23
CA LEU A 282 10.83 0.12 16.92
C LEU A 282 10.50 -1.02 15.97
N SER A 283 11.30 -2.06 15.97
CA SER A 283 11.00 -3.25 15.17
C SER A 283 11.39 -4.52 15.88
N HIS A 284 10.66 -5.57 15.56
CA HIS A 284 10.94 -6.95 15.93
C HIS A 284 10.94 -7.83 14.69
N SER A 285 11.81 -8.82 14.64
CA SER A 285 11.87 -9.75 13.51
C SER A 285 12.06 -11.19 13.96
N TRP A 286 11.56 -12.08 13.12
CA TRP A 286 11.68 -13.54 13.24
C TRP A 286 12.41 -14.08 12.00
N LEU A 287 13.29 -15.06 12.22
CA LEU A 287 13.94 -15.83 11.18
C LEU A 287 13.69 -17.31 11.44
N ALA A 288 13.30 -18.06 10.43
CA ALA A 288 12.94 -19.49 10.56
C ALA A 288 11.87 -19.76 11.65
N GLY A 289 10.99 -18.78 11.93
CA GLY A 289 9.97 -18.87 12.97
C GLY A 289 10.45 -18.55 14.40
N ALA A 290 11.74 -18.44 14.64
CA ALA A 290 12.32 -18.06 15.94
C ALA A 290 12.54 -16.55 16.04
N ASP A 291 12.53 -16.01 17.26
CA ASP A 291 12.90 -14.63 17.52
C ASP A 291 14.31 -14.35 17.01
N HIS A 292 14.46 -13.30 16.18
CA HIS A 292 15.73 -12.97 15.57
C HIS A 292 16.37 -11.73 16.18
N GLN A 293 15.68 -10.59 16.16
CA GLN A 293 16.22 -9.34 16.72
C GLN A 293 15.14 -8.29 16.99
N ASN A 294 15.43 -7.42 17.96
CA ASN A 294 14.76 -6.16 18.19
C ASN A 294 15.61 -5.00 17.68
N ALA A 295 15.01 -3.89 17.27
CA ALA A 295 15.77 -2.70 16.94
C ALA A 295 15.03 -1.42 17.30
N VAL A 296 15.80 -0.41 17.70
CA VAL A 296 15.35 0.97 17.90
C VAL A 296 16.05 1.83 16.86
N ARG A 297 15.30 2.70 16.20
CA ARG A 297 15.79 3.53 15.11
C ARG A 297 15.42 4.98 15.30
N LEU A 298 16.37 5.89 15.05
CA LEU A 298 16.13 7.32 14.92
C LEU A 298 16.65 7.80 13.58
N GLY A 299 15.93 8.69 12.94
CA GLY A 299 16.27 9.19 11.60
C GLY A 299 15.99 10.68 11.47
N LEU A 300 16.78 11.33 10.62
CA LEU A 300 16.65 12.71 10.20
C LEU A 300 16.70 12.76 8.67
N THR A 301 15.78 13.49 8.05
CA THR A 301 15.76 13.70 6.61
C THR A 301 15.71 15.18 6.28
N ARG A 302 16.47 15.59 5.28
CA ARG A 302 16.51 16.96 4.76
C ARG A 302 16.30 16.92 3.25
N GLN A 303 15.19 17.49 2.79
CA GLN A 303 14.93 17.68 1.37
C GLN A 303 15.25 19.11 0.97
N ILE A 304 16.12 19.30 0.00
CA ILE A 304 16.62 20.59 -0.46
C ILE A 304 16.28 20.72 -1.95
N PRO A 305 15.38 21.61 -2.34
CA PRO A 305 15.25 22.00 -3.75
C PRO A 305 16.48 22.83 -4.16
N LEU A 306 17.19 22.40 -5.20
CA LEU A 306 18.41 23.09 -5.69
C LEU A 306 18.07 24.08 -6.80
N SER A 307 17.26 23.66 -7.78
CA SER A 307 16.81 24.48 -8.90
C SER A 307 15.55 23.86 -9.49
N LYS A 308 14.97 24.47 -10.54
CA LYS A 308 13.80 23.92 -11.22
C LYS A 308 14.10 22.49 -11.73
N GLY A 309 13.37 21.51 -11.19
CA GLY A 309 13.51 20.10 -11.55
C GLY A 309 14.68 19.35 -10.91
N LYS A 310 15.46 19.99 -9.99
CA LYS A 310 16.54 19.36 -9.23
C LYS A 310 16.28 19.41 -7.73
N SER A 311 16.55 18.31 -7.03
CA SER A 311 16.42 18.23 -5.57
C SER A 311 17.47 17.29 -4.98
N LEU A 312 17.95 17.62 -3.77
CA LEU A 312 18.84 16.80 -2.98
C LEU A 312 18.09 16.32 -1.73
N LEU A 313 18.11 15.02 -1.49
CA LEU A 313 17.67 14.40 -0.25
C LEU A 313 18.93 13.96 0.52
N ILE A 314 19.04 14.37 1.78
CA ILE A 314 20.01 13.87 2.74
C ILE A 314 19.22 13.20 3.84
N ALA A 315 19.53 11.94 4.15
CA ALA A 315 18.91 11.19 5.23
C ALA A 315 20.00 10.57 6.09
N THR A 316 19.91 10.76 7.40
CA THR A 316 20.74 10.08 8.38
C THR A 316 19.88 9.20 9.25
N GLN A 317 20.40 8.06 9.66
CA GLN A 317 19.72 7.11 10.52
C GLN A 317 20.73 6.47 11.47
N ILE A 318 20.36 6.35 12.74
CA ILE A 318 21.06 5.52 13.71
C ILE A 318 20.10 4.41 14.15
N GLU A 319 20.62 3.21 14.32
CA GLU A 319 19.84 2.05 14.74
C GLU A 319 20.66 1.23 15.74
N ARG A 320 20.06 0.91 16.89
CA ARG A 320 20.58 -0.10 17.82
C ARG A 320 19.79 -1.39 17.63
N VAL A 321 20.50 -2.45 17.29
CA VAL A 321 19.94 -3.80 17.08
C VAL A 321 20.36 -4.69 18.24
N LEU A 322 19.37 -5.35 18.82
CA LEU A 322 19.52 -6.30 19.92
C LEU A 322 19.14 -7.69 19.38
N PRO A 323 20.11 -8.56 19.07
CA PRO A 323 19.82 -9.93 18.65
C PRO A 323 19.07 -10.68 19.75
N ALA A 324 18.23 -11.62 19.37
CA ALA A 324 17.63 -12.56 20.31
C ALA A 324 18.72 -13.52 20.82
N GLY A 325 18.66 -13.89 22.09
CA GLY A 325 19.68 -14.71 22.76
C GLY A 325 20.91 -13.89 23.20
N HIS A 326 22.08 -14.51 23.22
CA HIS A 326 23.31 -13.95 23.83
C HIS A 326 24.22 -13.22 22.83
N GLY A 327 23.74 -12.93 21.61
CA GLY A 327 24.54 -12.19 20.62
C GLY A 327 24.82 -10.74 21.04
N PRO A 328 26.00 -10.17 20.68
CA PRO A 328 26.32 -8.77 20.97
C PRO A 328 25.42 -7.81 20.19
N ALA A 329 25.11 -6.67 20.79
CA ALA A 329 24.36 -5.63 20.15
C ALA A 329 25.12 -5.03 18.96
N LEU A 330 24.34 -4.51 17.97
CA LEU A 330 24.88 -3.81 16.83
C LEU A 330 24.44 -2.35 16.87
N ASN A 331 25.38 -1.42 16.70
CA ASN A 331 25.10 -0.01 16.49
C ASN A 331 25.34 0.29 15.00
N ARG A 332 24.30 0.75 14.32
CA ARG A 332 24.37 1.11 12.89
C ARG A 332 24.17 2.60 12.72
N ALA A 333 24.96 3.20 11.82
CA ALA A 333 24.80 4.57 11.38
C ALA A 333 24.76 4.57 9.84
N GLU A 334 23.74 5.19 9.27
CA GLU A 334 23.57 5.31 7.82
C GLU A 334 23.48 6.79 7.42
N LEU A 335 24.23 7.18 6.39
CA LEU A 335 24.07 8.43 5.67
C LEU A 335 23.69 8.12 4.23
N ARG A 336 22.55 8.61 3.79
CA ARG A 336 22.07 8.50 2.42
C ARG A 336 21.92 9.86 1.79
N MET A 337 22.49 10.01 0.61
CA MET A 337 22.32 11.20 -0.23
C MET A 337 21.69 10.78 -1.55
N ARG A 338 20.69 11.53 -2.04
CA ARG A 338 20.09 11.32 -3.36
C ARG A 338 19.88 12.63 -4.08
N LEU A 339 20.57 12.79 -5.18
CA LEU A 339 20.33 13.86 -6.14
C LEU A 339 19.31 13.37 -7.18
N SER A 340 18.24 14.11 -7.38
CA SER A 340 17.21 13.80 -8.38
C SER A 340 17.06 14.98 -9.31
N GLN A 341 17.00 14.74 -10.63
CA GLN A 341 16.81 15.79 -11.62
C GLN A 341 15.91 15.33 -12.77
N LYS A 342 15.12 16.25 -13.28
CA LYS A 342 14.41 16.08 -14.55
C LYS A 342 15.38 16.44 -15.69
N THR A 343 15.50 15.54 -16.67
CA THR A 343 16.35 15.76 -17.86
C THR A 343 15.62 16.61 -18.90
N GLU A 344 16.33 17.17 -19.87
CA GLU A 344 15.79 18.04 -20.93
C GLU A 344 14.74 17.32 -21.78
N ASN A 345 14.94 16.05 -22.07
CA ASN A 345 13.97 15.19 -22.77
C ASN A 345 12.77 14.77 -21.92
N GLY A 346 12.67 15.26 -20.65
CA GLY A 346 11.56 14.99 -19.73
C GLY A 346 11.72 13.73 -18.91
N GLY A 347 12.79 12.97 -19.07
CA GLY A 347 13.12 11.81 -18.24
C GLY A 347 13.49 12.21 -16.79
N HIS A 348 13.64 11.21 -15.94
CA HIS A 348 14.02 11.42 -14.54
C HIS A 348 15.30 10.66 -14.23
N LEU A 349 16.35 11.38 -13.82
CA LEU A 349 17.64 10.81 -13.42
C LEU A 349 17.84 11.01 -11.92
N SER A 350 18.27 9.95 -11.23
CA SER A 350 18.64 10.03 -9.82
C SER A 350 19.99 9.35 -9.55
N TYR A 351 20.80 9.97 -8.71
CA TYR A 351 22.03 9.42 -8.17
C TYR A 351 21.88 9.28 -6.67
N GLY A 352 22.08 8.07 -6.16
CA GLY A 352 22.07 7.78 -4.74
C GLY A 352 23.44 7.32 -4.27
N GLN A 353 23.87 7.80 -3.11
CA GLN A 353 25.02 7.29 -2.37
C GLN A 353 24.58 6.94 -0.96
N THR A 354 25.10 5.85 -0.41
CA THR A 354 24.85 5.44 0.96
C THR A 354 26.15 5.00 1.60
N VAL A 355 26.43 5.55 2.78
CA VAL A 355 27.47 5.09 3.70
C VAL A 355 26.78 4.43 4.86
N ASP A 356 27.15 3.19 5.18
CA ASP A 356 26.61 2.39 6.27
C ASP A 356 27.76 1.91 7.16
N LEU A 357 27.72 2.25 8.42
CA LEU A 357 28.68 1.85 9.42
C LEU A 357 27.98 0.98 10.45
N THR A 358 28.53 -0.18 10.72
CA THR A 358 28.07 -1.09 11.77
C THR A 358 29.20 -1.35 12.75
N ASP A 359 28.97 -1.02 14.02
CA ASP A 359 29.87 -1.32 15.12
C ASP A 359 29.25 -2.38 16.04
N SER A 360 30.09 -3.30 16.58
CA SER A 360 29.70 -4.41 17.44
C SER A 360 30.92 -5.02 18.11
N ASP A 361 30.71 -5.68 19.25
CA ASP A 361 31.69 -6.51 19.90
C ASP A 361 31.97 -7.81 19.10
N SER A 362 31.09 -8.18 18.17
CA SER A 362 31.33 -9.25 17.22
C SER A 362 32.22 -8.77 16.07
N ALA A 363 33.43 -9.33 15.95
CA ALA A 363 34.37 -9.04 14.87
C ALA A 363 33.73 -9.23 13.48
N ASN A 364 32.91 -10.26 13.30
CA ASN A 364 32.25 -10.59 12.03
C ASN A 364 31.06 -9.69 11.70
N SER A 365 30.60 -8.89 12.66
CA SER A 365 29.48 -7.96 12.47
C SER A 365 29.94 -6.52 12.21
N ARG A 366 31.16 -6.16 12.64
CA ARG A 366 31.74 -4.83 12.41
C ARG A 366 32.04 -4.64 10.92
N ARG A 367 31.46 -3.59 10.33
CA ARG A 367 31.64 -3.34 8.90
C ARG A 367 31.45 -1.88 8.53
N GLN A 368 32.03 -1.53 7.39
CA GLN A 368 31.85 -0.26 6.69
C GLN A 368 31.40 -0.57 5.25
N ARG A 369 30.36 0.09 4.78
CA ARG A 369 29.85 -0.10 3.42
C ARG A 369 29.65 1.26 2.74
N LEU A 370 30.15 1.38 1.53
CA LEU A 370 29.85 2.47 0.60
C LEU A 370 29.11 1.88 -0.59
N SER A 371 28.00 2.47 -0.97
CA SER A 371 27.27 2.09 -2.18
C SER A 371 26.85 3.31 -2.98
N ALA A 372 26.79 3.15 -4.30
CA ALA A 372 26.30 4.16 -5.23
C ALA A 372 25.35 3.52 -6.25
N VAL A 373 24.30 4.25 -6.64
CA VAL A 373 23.32 3.79 -7.63
C VAL A 373 22.88 4.96 -8.50
N ALA A 374 22.83 4.75 -9.81
CA ALA A 374 22.21 5.64 -10.78
C ALA A 374 20.92 4.99 -11.30
N THR A 375 19.84 5.76 -11.39
CA THR A 375 18.57 5.30 -11.96
C THR A 375 18.08 6.30 -12.98
N TYR A 376 17.73 5.83 -14.17
CA TYR A 376 17.08 6.62 -15.21
C TYR A 376 15.71 6.07 -15.51
N ALA A 377 14.68 6.93 -15.42
CA ALA A 377 13.32 6.62 -15.82
C ALA A 377 12.96 7.38 -17.09
N TRP A 378 12.48 6.68 -18.12
CA TRP A 378 12.10 7.27 -19.39
C TRP A 378 10.86 8.14 -19.25
N PRO A 379 10.77 9.27 -19.99
CA PRO A 379 9.64 10.20 -19.91
C PRO A 379 8.36 9.65 -20.50
N LYS A 380 8.48 8.77 -21.48
CA LYS A 380 7.37 8.13 -22.18
C LYS A 380 7.46 6.62 -22.02
N PRO A 381 6.34 5.90 -22.06
CA PRO A 381 6.37 4.45 -22.15
C PRO A 381 7.18 3.96 -23.36
N VAL A 382 7.90 2.86 -23.15
CA VAL A 382 8.59 2.11 -24.21
C VAL A 382 7.74 0.87 -24.48
N GLY A 383 7.08 0.84 -25.65
CA GLY A 383 6.06 -0.15 -25.92
C GLY A 383 4.89 -0.04 -24.92
N PRO A 384 4.44 -1.15 -24.30
CA PRO A 384 3.29 -1.16 -23.38
C PRO A 384 3.65 -0.72 -21.95
N ALA A 385 4.95 -0.47 -21.62
CA ALA A 385 5.41 -0.28 -20.27
C ALA A 385 6.19 1.02 -20.05
N ARG A 386 6.07 1.58 -18.84
CA ARG A 386 7.05 2.57 -18.35
C ARG A 386 8.31 1.83 -17.93
N LEU A 387 9.43 2.30 -18.46
CA LEU A 387 10.75 1.71 -18.26
C LEU A 387 11.58 2.55 -17.29
N SER A 388 12.29 1.88 -16.39
CA SER A 388 13.42 2.47 -15.67
C SER A 388 14.59 1.49 -15.59
N LEU A 389 15.80 2.00 -15.65
CA LEU A 389 17.05 1.28 -15.55
C LEU A 389 17.82 1.78 -14.34
N SER A 390 18.32 0.86 -13.52
CA SER A 390 19.20 1.15 -12.39
C SER A 390 20.50 0.39 -12.55
N LEU A 391 21.62 1.06 -12.25
CA LEU A 391 22.95 0.46 -12.18
C LEU A 391 23.65 0.99 -10.94
N GLY A 392 24.31 0.11 -10.20
CA GLY A 392 25.00 0.50 -8.97
C GLY A 392 26.08 -0.48 -8.56
N GLY A 393 26.90 -0.04 -7.61
CA GLY A 393 27.94 -0.85 -7.00
C GLY A 393 28.07 -0.56 -5.51
N ALA A 394 28.70 -1.47 -4.80
CA ALA A 394 29.01 -1.34 -3.39
C ALA A 394 30.35 -1.99 -3.05
N VAL A 395 31.04 -1.38 -2.07
CA VAL A 395 32.20 -1.98 -1.40
C VAL A 395 31.85 -2.11 0.07
N THR A 396 32.10 -3.29 0.64
CA THR A 396 31.88 -3.57 2.07
C THR A 396 33.19 -4.11 2.64
N HIS A 397 33.66 -3.50 3.71
CA HIS A 397 34.88 -3.92 4.41
C HIS A 397 34.55 -4.34 5.85
N TYR A 398 35.04 -5.50 6.25
CA TYR A 398 34.93 -6.07 7.60
C TYR A 398 36.35 -6.16 8.19
N PRO A 399 36.81 -5.16 8.94
CA PRO A 399 38.24 -5.05 9.31
C PRO A 399 38.76 -6.18 10.17
N ASP A 400 37.91 -6.78 10.99
CA ASP A 400 38.29 -7.75 12.00
C ASP A 400 37.71 -9.15 11.74
N TYR A 401 37.40 -9.47 10.46
CA TYR A 401 36.69 -10.70 10.11
C TYR A 401 37.45 -11.97 10.50
N LEU A 402 36.77 -12.88 11.20
CA LEU A 402 37.31 -14.17 11.68
C LEU A 402 36.63 -15.37 11.01
N ILE A 403 37.40 -16.38 10.70
CA ILE A 403 36.93 -17.70 10.30
C ILE A 403 37.45 -18.71 11.33
N GLY A 404 36.52 -19.21 12.16
CA GLY A 404 36.89 -19.92 13.38
C GLY A 404 37.71 -19.00 14.29
N TRP A 405 38.95 -19.36 14.56
CA TRP A 405 39.92 -18.61 15.36
C TRP A 405 40.90 -17.76 14.50
N ALA A 406 40.90 -17.97 13.18
CA ALA A 406 41.83 -17.31 12.28
C ALA A 406 41.27 -15.97 11.77
N ARG A 407 42.09 -14.91 11.86
CA ARG A 407 41.76 -13.61 11.26
C ARG A 407 42.06 -13.67 9.77
N VAL A 408 41.14 -13.19 8.95
CA VAL A 408 41.35 -12.98 7.51
C VAL A 408 42.40 -11.88 7.32
N PRO A 409 43.52 -12.11 6.60
CA PRO A 409 44.52 -11.10 6.34
C PRO A 409 43.90 -9.84 5.70
N GLY A 410 44.09 -8.68 6.30
CA GLY A 410 43.51 -7.41 5.82
C GLY A 410 42.00 -7.28 6.04
N GLY A 411 41.34 -8.25 6.70
CA GLY A 411 39.90 -8.31 6.86
C GLY A 411 39.19 -8.88 5.63
N ARG A 412 37.85 -8.95 5.67
CA ARG A 412 37.05 -9.35 4.51
C ARG A 412 36.60 -8.12 3.72
N GLU A 413 36.75 -8.19 2.41
CA GLU A 413 36.32 -7.17 1.47
C GLU A 413 35.37 -7.76 0.43
N ASP A 414 34.17 -7.20 0.31
CA ASP A 414 33.18 -7.59 -0.70
C ASP A 414 32.96 -6.43 -1.67
N ARG A 415 33.04 -6.70 -2.98
CA ARG A 415 32.75 -5.75 -4.05
C ARG A 415 31.56 -6.24 -4.86
N SER A 416 30.48 -5.48 -4.87
CA SER A 416 29.25 -5.85 -5.55
C SER A 416 28.96 -4.92 -6.72
N LEU A 417 28.55 -5.49 -7.86
CA LEU A 417 27.95 -4.78 -8.98
C LEU A 417 26.52 -5.29 -9.15
N PHE A 418 25.56 -4.39 -9.32
CA PHE A 418 24.16 -4.76 -9.48
C PHE A 418 23.43 -3.85 -10.45
N GLY A 419 22.41 -4.39 -11.10
CA GLY A 419 21.56 -3.65 -12.01
C GLY A 419 20.13 -4.17 -12.01
N SER A 420 19.19 -3.32 -12.40
CA SER A 420 17.81 -3.74 -12.62
C SER A 420 17.14 -2.98 -13.76
N VAL A 421 16.24 -3.68 -14.44
CA VAL A 421 15.28 -3.12 -15.40
C VAL A 421 13.90 -3.27 -14.78
N ASP A 422 13.21 -2.16 -14.59
CA ASP A 422 11.86 -2.13 -14.03
C ASP A 422 10.86 -1.71 -15.12
N LEU A 423 9.83 -2.53 -15.33
CA LEU A 423 8.76 -2.34 -16.30
C LEU A 423 7.43 -2.24 -15.56
N VAL A 424 6.65 -1.18 -15.82
CA VAL A 424 5.32 -0.98 -15.23
C VAL A 424 4.30 -0.84 -16.35
N PHE A 425 3.31 -1.73 -16.36
CA PHE A 425 2.33 -1.88 -17.45
C PHE A 425 1.07 -1.06 -17.18
N ASP A 426 1.12 0.23 -17.43
CA ASP A 426 0.02 1.17 -17.16
C ASP A 426 -1.27 0.86 -17.91
N ALA A 427 -1.19 0.19 -19.07
CA ALA A 427 -2.35 -0.23 -19.86
C ALA A 427 -3.15 -1.37 -19.21
N LEU A 428 -2.50 -2.16 -18.33
CA LEU A 428 -3.13 -3.27 -17.62
C LEU A 428 -3.64 -2.83 -16.24
N ASP A 429 -4.25 -1.65 -16.19
CA ASP A 429 -4.76 -1.06 -14.96
C ASP A 429 -6.03 -1.77 -14.48
N TYR A 430 -6.02 -2.28 -13.26
CA TYR A 430 -7.20 -2.77 -12.57
C TYR A 430 -7.40 -2.00 -11.25
N ALA A 431 -8.42 -1.17 -11.20
CA ALA A 431 -8.76 -0.34 -10.02
C ALA A 431 -7.59 0.51 -9.50
N GLY A 432 -6.71 0.98 -10.39
CA GLY A 432 -5.53 1.76 -10.06
C GLY A 432 -4.34 0.93 -9.56
N PHE A 433 -4.36 -0.37 -9.76
CA PHE A 433 -3.23 -1.26 -9.60
C PHE A 433 -2.74 -1.72 -10.97
N VAL A 434 -1.44 -1.67 -11.18
CA VAL A 434 -0.81 -2.06 -12.45
C VAL A 434 0.25 -3.12 -12.20
N PRO A 435 0.35 -4.12 -13.10
CA PRO A 435 1.42 -5.11 -13.04
C PRO A 435 2.79 -4.46 -13.22
N SER A 436 3.79 -5.02 -12.57
CA SER A 436 5.18 -4.66 -12.76
C SER A 436 6.04 -5.90 -12.93
N LEU A 437 7.08 -5.77 -13.75
CA LEU A 437 8.12 -6.76 -13.94
C LEU A 437 9.46 -6.11 -13.63
N LYS A 438 10.26 -6.75 -12.79
CA LYS A 438 11.63 -6.33 -12.50
C LYS A 438 12.58 -7.46 -12.83
N LEU A 439 13.54 -7.18 -13.69
CA LEU A 439 14.72 -8.02 -13.90
C LEU A 439 15.84 -7.48 -13.02
N HIS A 440 16.50 -8.32 -12.27
CA HIS A 440 17.60 -7.93 -11.40
C HIS A 440 18.76 -8.88 -11.58
N ALA A 441 19.96 -8.32 -11.69
CA ALA A 441 21.21 -9.08 -11.70
C ALA A 441 22.18 -8.46 -10.70
N GLN A 442 22.90 -9.31 -9.97
CA GLN A 442 23.93 -8.90 -9.02
C GLN A 442 25.09 -9.89 -9.07
N LYS A 443 26.31 -9.38 -8.96
CA LYS A 443 27.51 -10.18 -8.71
C LYS A 443 28.31 -9.54 -7.59
N THR A 444 28.74 -10.36 -6.63
CA THR A 444 29.62 -9.96 -5.53
C THR A 444 30.88 -10.79 -5.60
N GLN A 445 32.03 -10.14 -5.61
CA GLN A 445 33.35 -10.70 -5.44
C GLN A 445 33.84 -10.47 -4.02
N SER A 446 34.53 -11.43 -3.43
CA SER A 446 35.04 -11.37 -2.06
C SER A 446 36.41 -12.05 -1.98
N ASN A 447 37.29 -11.56 -1.12
CA ASN A 447 38.55 -12.26 -0.76
C ASN A 447 38.30 -13.48 0.15
N VAL A 448 37.04 -13.76 0.45
CA VAL A 448 36.57 -15.00 1.12
C VAL A 448 35.49 -15.61 0.23
N SER A 449 35.78 -16.65 -0.52
CA SER A 449 34.94 -17.16 -1.61
C SER A 449 33.52 -17.55 -1.18
N ARG A 450 33.31 -17.94 0.08
CA ARG A 450 31.95 -18.16 0.63
C ARG A 450 31.00 -16.98 0.42
N PHE A 451 31.52 -15.76 0.27
CA PHE A 451 30.74 -14.54 0.08
C PHE A 451 30.74 -14.05 -1.37
N GLU A 452 31.36 -14.80 -2.26
CA GLU A 452 31.18 -14.62 -3.69
C GLU A 452 29.82 -15.12 -4.09
N THR A 453 28.97 -14.21 -4.57
CA THR A 453 27.59 -14.51 -4.90
C THR A 453 27.24 -13.97 -6.27
N LYS A 454 26.40 -14.72 -6.97
CA LYS A 454 25.73 -14.29 -8.18
C LYS A 454 24.24 -14.51 -8.03
N GLU A 455 23.45 -13.59 -8.50
CA GLU A 455 22.00 -13.68 -8.53
C GLU A 455 21.46 -13.14 -9.83
N LEU A 456 20.61 -13.90 -10.49
CA LEU A 456 19.73 -13.44 -11.55
C LEU A 456 18.31 -13.73 -11.13
N SER A 457 17.47 -12.70 -11.09
CA SER A 457 16.10 -12.86 -10.64
C SER A 457 15.11 -12.04 -11.46
N VAL A 458 13.90 -12.57 -11.56
CA VAL A 458 12.76 -11.97 -12.22
C VAL A 458 11.66 -11.78 -11.19
N SER A 459 11.26 -10.57 -10.91
CA SER A 459 10.20 -10.28 -9.94
C SER A 459 8.94 -9.80 -10.64
N LEU A 460 7.85 -10.52 -10.44
CA LEU A 460 6.50 -10.12 -10.84
C LEU A 460 5.82 -9.48 -9.64
N GLY A 461 5.27 -8.29 -9.82
CA GLY A 461 4.62 -7.55 -8.75
C GLY A 461 3.42 -6.75 -9.22
N VAL A 462 2.81 -6.08 -8.25
CA VAL A 462 1.71 -5.14 -8.48
C VAL A 462 2.04 -3.84 -7.75
N VAL A 463 1.93 -2.72 -8.45
CA VAL A 463 2.16 -1.38 -7.89
C VAL A 463 0.91 -0.53 -7.98
N SER A 464 0.68 0.34 -6.99
CA SER A 464 -0.42 1.29 -7.02
C SER A 464 -0.07 2.50 -7.89
N LYS A 465 -1.01 2.92 -8.72
CA LYS A 465 -0.90 4.08 -9.63
C LYS A 465 -1.25 5.41 -8.92
N PHE A 466 -1.85 5.35 -7.73
CA PHE A 466 -2.34 6.49 -6.95
C PHE A 466 -1.59 6.70 -5.65
#